data_cfbd8ae0afd3e569197bafe6f2f97895
#
_entry.id   cfbd8ae0afd3e569197bafe6f2f97895
#
_cell.length_a   1.000
_cell.length_b   1.000
_cell.length_c   1.000
_cell.angle_alpha   90.00
_cell.angle_beta   90.00
_cell.angle_gamma   90.00
#
_symmetry.space_group_name_H-M   'P 1'
#
loop_
_entity.id
_entity.type
_entity.pdbx_description
1 polymer ?
#
loop_
_entity_poly.entity_id
_entity_poly.type
_entity_poly.pdbx_seq_one_letter_code
_entity_poly.pdbx_strand_id
1 'polypeptide(L)'
;MKVGEVLKLLFFDMEFANGKIPGSVFSLGYVMTDEEFNILAGPTDICINPDCEWNSYVVDKILAYPMETIEASPLFPACYEEIRALFAEADIAVGFSVSNDVTALRRACMRYELSPIPYFWFDMEKLCKRTDKHRSAHGLAGCVTAWCGKAPENQHRSDGDALATMHLMRAICLDSHIDAEMLITAFPECAGDTIAVQNAQNRGKNAHTGGKRRHHHRPRKKPNTNTQADAKGESK
;
A
#
# COMPACT_ATOMS: atom_id res chain seq x y z
N MET A 1 -4.16 -14.04 -20.48
CA MET A 1 -3.99 -12.91 -21.41
C MET A 1 -4.62 -13.29 -22.76
N LYS A 2 -5.31 -12.37 -23.40
CA LYS A 2 -5.82 -12.58 -24.76
C LYS A 2 -4.66 -12.41 -25.75
N VAL A 3 -4.52 -13.32 -26.68
CA VAL A 3 -3.46 -13.27 -27.70
C VAL A 3 -3.65 -12.01 -28.55
N GLY A 4 -2.67 -11.07 -28.48
CA GLY A 4 -2.64 -9.84 -29.27
C GLY A 4 -3.02 -8.53 -28.54
N GLU A 5 -3.31 -8.56 -27.23
CA GLU A 5 -3.45 -7.35 -26.43
C GLU A 5 -2.08 -6.98 -25.83
N VAL A 6 -1.67 -5.72 -25.98
CA VAL A 6 -0.45 -5.12 -25.42
C VAL A 6 -0.63 -4.99 -23.91
N LEU A 7 0.35 -5.44 -23.12
CA LEU A 7 0.33 -5.33 -21.66
C LEU A 7 0.35 -3.85 -21.26
N LYS A 8 -0.65 -3.42 -20.48
CA LYS A 8 -0.73 -2.05 -19.96
C LYS A 8 -0.28 -2.01 -18.49
N LEU A 9 0.71 -1.18 -18.22
CA LEU A 9 1.26 -0.95 -16.88
C LEU A 9 0.81 0.43 -16.38
N LEU A 10 0.17 0.47 -15.20
CA LEU A 10 -0.19 1.71 -14.51
C LEU A 10 0.83 1.95 -13.39
N PHE A 11 1.77 2.86 -13.61
CA PHE A 11 2.63 3.36 -12.53
C PHE A 11 1.86 4.42 -11.75
N PHE A 12 1.81 4.29 -10.42
CA PHE A 12 1.06 5.21 -9.59
C PHE A 12 1.71 5.42 -8.23
N ASP A 13 1.41 6.56 -7.64
CA ASP A 13 1.77 6.94 -6.29
C ASP A 13 0.64 7.77 -5.68
N MET A 14 0.53 7.80 -4.35
CA MET A 14 -0.52 8.54 -3.65
C MET A 14 0.03 9.31 -2.47
N GLU A 15 -0.45 10.54 -2.29
CA GLU A 15 -0.10 11.39 -1.16
C GLU A 15 -1.26 11.53 -0.16
N PHE A 16 -0.93 11.65 1.13
CA PHE A 16 -1.89 11.59 2.24
C PHE A 16 -1.78 12.80 3.14
N ALA A 17 -2.90 13.50 3.38
CA ALA A 17 -2.97 14.68 4.24
C ALA A 17 -2.67 14.36 5.71
N ASN A 18 -3.06 13.16 6.19
CA ASN A 18 -2.87 12.77 7.57
C ASN A 18 -2.85 11.24 7.71
N GLY A 19 -1.69 10.66 8.01
CA GLY A 19 -1.54 9.21 8.19
C GLY A 19 -2.36 8.60 9.33
N LYS A 20 -2.90 9.42 10.26
CA LYS A 20 -3.80 8.97 11.34
C LYS A 20 -5.26 8.91 10.89
N ILE A 21 -5.62 9.62 9.81
CA ILE A 21 -6.98 9.66 9.26
C ILE A 21 -7.06 8.70 8.07
N PRO A 22 -7.79 7.59 8.20
CA PRO A 22 -7.88 6.60 7.13
C PRO A 22 -8.48 7.18 5.85
N GLY A 23 -7.82 6.97 4.72
CA GLY A 23 -8.33 7.43 3.42
C GLY A 23 -8.22 8.94 3.19
N SER A 24 -7.29 9.62 3.88
CA SER A 24 -7.02 11.06 3.70
C SER A 24 -6.18 11.35 2.45
N VAL A 25 -6.51 10.73 1.33
CA VAL A 25 -5.81 10.90 0.05
C VAL A 25 -6.04 12.31 -0.48
N PHE A 26 -4.97 13.01 -0.87
CA PHE A 26 -5.10 14.33 -1.50
C PHE A 26 -4.56 14.39 -2.93
N SER A 27 -3.79 13.39 -3.36
CA SER A 27 -3.31 13.28 -4.73
C SER A 27 -3.12 11.82 -5.11
N LEU A 28 -3.44 11.47 -6.36
CA LEU A 28 -3.09 10.23 -7.03
C LEU A 28 -2.41 10.60 -8.34
N GLY A 29 -1.10 10.39 -8.41
CA GLY A 29 -0.32 10.57 -9.63
C GLY A 29 -0.18 9.28 -10.40
N TYR A 30 -0.16 9.36 -11.72
CA TYR A 30 -0.02 8.17 -12.55
C TYR A 30 0.67 8.41 -13.90
N VAL A 31 1.25 7.32 -14.41
CA VAL A 31 1.72 7.16 -15.79
C VAL A 31 1.23 5.80 -16.29
N MET A 32 0.54 5.77 -17.41
CA MET A 32 0.15 4.53 -18.09
C MET A 32 1.15 4.26 -19.23
N THR A 33 1.65 3.04 -19.34
CA THR A 33 2.56 2.63 -20.42
C THR A 33 2.14 1.29 -21.02
N ASP A 34 2.71 0.97 -22.17
CA ASP A 34 2.80 -0.40 -22.68
C ASP A 34 3.96 -1.18 -22.03
N GLU A 35 4.18 -2.43 -22.44
CA GLU A 35 5.27 -3.30 -21.96
C GLU A 35 6.67 -2.82 -22.35
N GLU A 36 6.79 -1.94 -23.34
CA GLU A 36 8.04 -1.34 -23.80
C GLU A 36 8.31 0.01 -23.11
N PHE A 37 7.45 0.41 -22.17
CA PHE A 37 7.48 1.69 -21.44
C PHE A 37 7.23 2.92 -22.33
N ASN A 38 6.53 2.77 -23.46
CA ASN A 38 5.99 3.91 -24.18
C ASN A 38 4.80 4.48 -23.43
N ILE A 39 4.81 5.80 -23.19
CA ILE A 39 3.76 6.46 -22.40
C ILE A 39 2.47 6.53 -23.24
N LEU A 40 1.40 5.94 -22.73
CA LEU A 40 0.05 5.96 -23.29
C LEU A 40 -0.80 7.08 -22.67
N ALA A 41 -0.58 7.39 -21.37
CA ALA A 41 -1.24 8.49 -20.67
C ALA A 41 -0.38 9.00 -19.51
N GLY A 42 -0.54 10.27 -19.14
CA GLY A 42 0.25 10.92 -18.07
C GLY A 42 1.65 11.38 -18.53
N PRO A 43 2.59 11.74 -17.61
CA PRO A 43 2.35 11.85 -16.18
C PRO A 43 1.31 12.92 -15.82
N THR A 44 0.44 12.64 -14.88
CA THR A 44 -0.58 13.57 -14.40
C THR A 44 -1.08 13.20 -13.00
N ASP A 45 -1.69 14.17 -12.31
CA ASP A 45 -2.26 14.00 -10.98
C ASP A 45 -3.78 14.15 -11.01
N ILE A 46 -4.46 13.31 -10.24
CA ILE A 46 -5.84 13.53 -9.80
C ILE A 46 -5.76 14.15 -8.41
N CYS A 47 -5.93 15.47 -8.33
CA CYS A 47 -5.98 16.18 -7.06
C CYS A 47 -7.35 15.98 -6.38
N ILE A 48 -7.33 15.73 -5.08
CA ILE A 48 -8.50 15.36 -4.28
C ILE A 48 -8.51 16.21 -3.02
N ASN A 49 -9.63 16.85 -2.71
CA ASN A 49 -9.80 17.44 -1.39
C ASN A 49 -9.93 16.31 -0.35
N PRO A 50 -9.00 16.19 0.62
CA PRO A 50 -8.99 15.08 1.58
C PRO A 50 -10.11 15.21 2.63
N ASP A 51 -10.81 16.34 2.71
CA ASP A 51 -11.90 16.62 3.64
C ASP A 51 -11.56 16.20 5.07
N CYS A 52 -10.40 16.63 5.56
CA CYS A 52 -9.92 16.28 6.88
C CYS A 52 -8.86 17.26 7.41
N GLU A 53 -8.56 17.15 8.70
CA GLU A 53 -7.47 17.89 9.32
C GLU A 53 -6.12 17.43 8.78
N TRP A 54 -5.26 18.38 8.40
CA TRP A 54 -3.93 18.13 7.89
C TRP A 54 -2.92 17.87 9.02
N ASN A 55 -2.00 16.97 8.75
CA ASN A 55 -0.81 16.82 9.58
C ASN A 55 0.18 17.94 9.26
N SER A 56 0.64 18.67 10.26
CA SER A 56 1.59 19.79 10.07
C SER A 56 2.90 19.38 9.38
N TYR A 57 3.41 18.18 9.66
CA TYR A 57 4.59 17.65 8.97
C TYR A 57 4.34 17.47 7.47
N VAL A 58 3.16 17.03 7.08
CA VAL A 58 2.80 16.87 5.66
C VAL A 58 2.75 18.23 4.98
N VAL A 59 2.12 19.23 5.62
CA VAL A 59 2.07 20.60 5.09
C VAL A 59 3.46 21.22 4.92
N ASP A 60 4.32 21.03 5.93
CA ASP A 60 5.64 21.67 5.98
C ASP A 60 6.70 20.98 5.12
N LYS A 61 6.56 19.67 4.85
CA LYS A 61 7.66 18.83 4.31
C LYS A 61 7.29 17.99 3.10
N ILE A 62 6.03 17.68 2.88
CA ILE A 62 5.57 16.73 1.85
C ILE A 62 4.74 17.44 0.79
N LEU A 63 3.88 18.37 1.19
CA LEU A 63 2.94 19.02 0.29
C LEU A 63 3.67 19.80 -0.81
N ALA A 64 3.70 19.23 -2.01
CA ALA A 64 4.32 19.83 -3.19
C ALA A 64 3.31 20.60 -4.06
N TYR A 65 2.08 20.77 -3.58
CA TYR A 65 0.98 21.45 -4.25
C TYR A 65 0.57 22.71 -3.47
N PRO A 66 0.11 23.80 -4.12
CA PRO A 66 -0.54 24.89 -3.41
C PRO A 66 -1.74 24.36 -2.62
N MET A 67 -1.85 24.72 -1.34
CA MET A 67 -2.94 24.25 -0.47
C MET A 67 -4.30 24.60 -1.06
N GLU A 68 -4.44 25.80 -1.60
CA GLU A 68 -5.67 26.29 -2.23
C GLU A 68 -6.11 25.41 -3.42
N THR A 69 -5.15 24.82 -4.14
CA THR A 69 -5.43 23.89 -5.26
C THR A 69 -6.09 22.62 -4.75
N ILE A 70 -5.52 22.05 -3.67
CA ILE A 70 -6.08 20.83 -3.08
C ILE A 70 -7.44 21.08 -2.40
N GLU A 71 -7.58 22.19 -1.68
CA GLU A 71 -8.85 22.54 -1.04
C GLU A 71 -9.97 22.83 -2.05
N ALA A 72 -9.64 23.35 -3.24
CA ALA A 72 -10.58 23.59 -4.32
C ALA A 72 -10.87 22.34 -5.17
N SER A 73 -10.11 21.26 -4.98
CA SER A 73 -10.30 20.03 -5.72
C SER A 73 -11.58 19.30 -5.29
N PRO A 74 -12.13 18.41 -6.14
CA PRO A 74 -13.29 17.62 -5.77
C PRO A 74 -12.99 16.64 -4.64
N LEU A 75 -14.01 16.25 -3.89
CA LEU A 75 -13.93 15.17 -2.90
C LEU A 75 -13.73 13.82 -3.60
N PHE A 76 -13.17 12.83 -2.87
CA PHE A 76 -12.90 11.50 -3.39
C PHE A 76 -14.08 10.83 -4.13
N PRO A 77 -15.35 10.92 -3.65
CA PRO A 77 -16.47 10.34 -4.38
C PRO A 77 -16.67 10.89 -5.81
N ALA A 78 -16.31 12.14 -6.05
CA ALA A 78 -16.43 12.73 -7.39
C ALA A 78 -15.32 12.25 -8.34
N CYS A 79 -14.15 11.84 -7.81
CA CYS A 79 -13.03 11.29 -8.56
C CYS A 79 -13.11 9.75 -8.69
N TYR A 80 -14.00 9.10 -7.96
CA TYR A 80 -14.01 7.64 -7.81
C TYR A 80 -14.14 6.89 -9.12
N GLU A 81 -15.07 7.29 -10.00
CA GLU A 81 -15.28 6.59 -11.27
C GLU A 81 -14.09 6.75 -12.23
N GLU A 82 -13.44 7.91 -12.23
CA GLU A 82 -12.22 8.16 -12.98
C GLU A 82 -11.08 7.25 -12.49
N ILE A 83 -10.86 7.22 -11.16
CA ILE A 83 -9.85 6.36 -10.54
C ILE A 83 -10.16 4.88 -10.82
N ARG A 84 -11.41 4.47 -10.69
CA ARG A 84 -11.85 3.09 -10.96
C ARG A 84 -11.59 2.70 -12.43
N ALA A 85 -11.90 3.58 -13.37
CA ALA A 85 -11.66 3.34 -14.79
C ALA A 85 -10.17 3.23 -15.12
N LEU A 86 -9.34 4.10 -14.51
CA LEU A 86 -7.88 4.08 -14.65
C LEU A 86 -7.29 2.71 -14.24
N PHE A 87 -7.66 2.20 -13.06
CA PHE A 87 -7.18 0.88 -12.60
C PHE A 87 -7.78 -0.28 -13.40
N ALA A 88 -8.99 -0.13 -13.94
CA ALA A 88 -9.62 -1.17 -14.75
C ALA A 88 -9.03 -1.27 -16.16
N GLU A 89 -8.41 -0.20 -16.66
CA GLU A 89 -7.73 -0.19 -17.97
C GLU A 89 -6.36 -0.89 -17.92
N ALA A 90 -5.70 -0.90 -16.76
CA ALA A 90 -4.39 -1.51 -16.57
C ALA A 90 -4.48 -3.01 -16.29
N ASP A 91 -3.55 -3.78 -16.84
CA ASP A 91 -3.38 -5.19 -16.48
C ASP A 91 -2.69 -5.32 -15.10
N ILE A 92 -1.74 -4.44 -14.81
CA ILE A 92 -1.01 -4.39 -13.54
C ILE A 92 -0.74 -2.95 -13.13
N ALA A 93 -1.02 -2.61 -11.88
CA ALA A 93 -0.63 -1.37 -11.25
C ALA A 93 0.74 -1.54 -10.56
N VAL A 94 1.68 -0.64 -10.81
CA VAL A 94 3.03 -0.69 -10.28
C VAL A 94 3.28 0.52 -9.38
N GLY A 95 3.76 0.29 -8.15
CA GLY A 95 4.08 1.37 -7.22
C GLY A 95 5.35 1.09 -6.43
N PHE A 96 5.86 2.09 -5.72
CA PHE A 96 6.98 1.95 -4.80
C PHE A 96 6.47 1.91 -3.37
N SER A 97 6.71 0.80 -2.64
CA SER A 97 6.08 0.55 -1.32
C SER A 97 4.55 0.51 -1.37
N VAL A 98 4.01 -0.02 -2.45
CA VAL A 98 2.61 0.06 -2.89
C VAL A 98 1.58 -0.43 -1.87
N SER A 99 1.97 -1.19 -0.86
CA SER A 99 1.05 -1.67 0.19
C SER A 99 0.39 -0.54 0.99
N ASN A 100 1.04 0.63 1.09
CA ASN A 100 0.49 1.83 1.70
C ASN A 100 -0.66 2.39 0.85
N ASP A 101 -0.41 2.52 -0.46
CA ASP A 101 -1.37 3.07 -1.43
C ASP A 101 -2.59 2.16 -1.58
N VAL A 102 -2.38 0.84 -1.71
CA VAL A 102 -3.45 -0.17 -1.70
C VAL A 102 -4.33 -0.04 -0.45
N THR A 103 -3.71 0.14 0.71
CA THR A 103 -4.43 0.28 1.97
C THR A 103 -5.19 1.62 2.02
N ALA A 104 -4.58 2.69 1.56
CA ALA A 104 -5.17 4.03 1.61
C ALA A 104 -6.32 4.18 0.61
N LEU A 105 -6.17 3.71 -0.63
CA LEU A 105 -7.23 3.72 -1.63
C LEU A 105 -8.46 2.91 -1.16
N ARG A 106 -8.23 1.73 -0.58
CA ARG A 106 -9.29 0.93 0.02
C ARG A 106 -9.98 1.66 1.18
N ARG A 107 -9.22 2.34 2.04
CA ARG A 107 -9.77 3.12 3.15
C ARG A 107 -10.54 4.35 2.68
N ALA A 108 -10.10 4.99 1.59
CA ALA A 108 -10.85 6.07 0.96
C ALA A 108 -12.20 5.56 0.43
N CYS A 109 -12.24 4.44 -0.28
CA CYS A 109 -13.50 3.81 -0.68
C CYS A 109 -14.40 3.51 0.52
N MET A 110 -13.85 2.91 1.60
CA MET A 110 -14.62 2.60 2.82
C MET A 110 -15.17 3.84 3.53
N ARG A 111 -14.39 4.94 3.57
CA ARG A 111 -14.81 6.20 4.22
C ARG A 111 -16.07 6.77 3.59
N TYR A 112 -16.23 6.60 2.30
CA TYR A 112 -17.35 7.12 1.53
C TYR A 112 -18.35 6.04 1.09
N GLU A 113 -18.30 4.84 1.71
CA GLU A 113 -19.20 3.72 1.43
C GLU A 113 -19.21 3.27 -0.04
N LEU A 114 -18.08 3.46 -0.74
CA LEU A 114 -17.86 3.05 -2.12
C LEU A 114 -17.32 1.63 -2.21
N SER A 115 -17.56 0.96 -3.33
CA SER A 115 -17.02 -0.37 -3.58
C SER A 115 -15.48 -0.32 -3.68
N PRO A 116 -14.77 -1.33 -3.14
CA PRO A 116 -13.33 -1.44 -3.35
C PRO A 116 -13.00 -1.58 -4.84
N ILE A 117 -11.93 -0.93 -5.28
CA ILE A 117 -11.41 -1.03 -6.65
C ILE A 117 -10.57 -2.30 -6.76
N PRO A 118 -10.91 -3.25 -7.66
CA PRO A 118 -10.14 -4.45 -7.89
C PRO A 118 -9.00 -4.19 -8.88
N TYR A 119 -7.75 -4.58 -8.52
CA TYR A 119 -6.60 -4.56 -9.43
C TYR A 119 -5.49 -5.48 -8.90
N PHE A 120 -4.62 -5.92 -9.82
CA PHE A 120 -3.33 -6.54 -9.51
C PHE A 120 -2.28 -5.46 -9.35
N TRP A 121 -1.32 -5.68 -8.44
CA TRP A 121 -0.25 -4.71 -8.21
C TRP A 121 1.12 -5.39 -8.10
N PHE A 122 2.17 -4.61 -8.37
CA PHE A 122 3.57 -5.00 -8.24
C PHE A 122 4.35 -3.94 -7.46
N ASP A 123 5.17 -4.36 -6.50
CA ASP A 123 5.88 -3.50 -5.55
C ASP A 123 7.37 -3.39 -5.88
N MET A 124 7.77 -2.23 -6.40
CA MET A 124 9.14 -1.95 -6.78
C MET A 124 10.10 -1.84 -5.59
N GLU A 125 9.63 -1.44 -4.39
CA GLU A 125 10.47 -1.43 -3.20
C GLU A 125 10.86 -2.85 -2.79
N LYS A 126 9.91 -3.79 -2.83
CA LYS A 126 10.18 -5.20 -2.54
C LYS A 126 11.16 -5.80 -3.54
N LEU A 127 11.01 -5.46 -4.82
CA LEU A 127 11.94 -5.88 -5.86
C LEU A 127 13.36 -5.35 -5.59
N CYS A 128 13.51 -4.05 -5.35
CA CYS A 128 14.81 -3.42 -5.07
C CYS A 128 15.52 -4.04 -3.86
N LYS A 129 14.77 -4.42 -2.81
CA LYS A 129 15.33 -5.10 -1.62
C LYS A 129 15.86 -6.51 -1.91
N ARG A 130 15.47 -7.13 -3.02
CA ARG A 130 15.90 -8.48 -3.43
C ARG A 130 17.06 -8.47 -4.40
N THR A 131 17.27 -7.36 -5.10
CA THR A 131 18.41 -7.21 -6.01
C THR A 131 19.67 -6.87 -5.22
N ASP A 132 20.71 -7.69 -5.33
CA ASP A 132 21.97 -7.50 -4.59
C ASP A 132 22.74 -6.24 -5.01
N LYS A 133 22.52 -5.75 -6.20
CA LYS A 133 23.29 -4.69 -6.85
C LYS A 133 23.28 -3.36 -6.07
N HIS A 134 22.22 -3.08 -5.33
CA HIS A 134 22.03 -1.78 -4.65
C HIS A 134 21.40 -1.90 -3.26
N ARG A 135 21.84 -2.87 -2.46
CA ARG A 135 21.33 -3.11 -1.09
C ARG A 135 21.34 -1.90 -0.16
N SER A 136 22.19 -0.91 -0.42
CA SER A 136 22.29 0.33 0.36
C SER A 136 21.34 1.44 -0.13
N ALA A 137 20.66 1.25 -1.25
CA ALA A 137 19.69 2.22 -1.75
C ALA A 137 18.39 2.14 -0.94
N HIS A 138 17.96 3.26 -0.37
CA HIS A 138 16.75 3.35 0.44
C HIS A 138 15.77 4.36 -0.16
N GLY A 139 14.49 4.00 -0.12
CA GLY A 139 13.41 4.81 -0.68
C GLY A 139 13.48 4.92 -2.21
N LEU A 140 12.44 5.53 -2.80
CA LEU A 140 12.33 5.68 -4.25
C LEU A 140 13.52 6.44 -4.83
N ALA A 141 13.85 7.60 -4.26
CA ALA A 141 14.95 8.45 -4.74
C ALA A 141 16.32 7.74 -4.70
N GLY A 142 16.58 6.95 -3.66
CA GLY A 142 17.80 6.13 -3.55
C GLY A 142 17.86 5.05 -4.60
N CYS A 143 16.77 4.31 -4.82
CA CYS A 143 16.71 3.26 -5.83
C CYS A 143 16.83 3.84 -7.25
N VAL A 144 16.11 4.93 -7.55
CA VAL A 144 16.22 5.61 -8.86
C VAL A 144 17.64 6.10 -9.10
N THR A 145 18.26 6.73 -8.11
CA THR A 145 19.67 7.19 -8.23
C THR A 145 20.61 6.03 -8.51
N ALA A 146 20.44 4.91 -7.81
CA ALA A 146 21.29 3.74 -7.96
C ALA A 146 21.16 3.06 -9.33
N TRP A 147 19.94 2.98 -9.87
CA TRP A 147 19.67 2.29 -11.14
C TRP A 147 19.74 3.20 -12.36
N CYS A 148 19.29 4.46 -12.23
CA CYS A 148 19.22 5.42 -13.34
C CYS A 148 20.41 6.38 -13.38
N GLY A 149 21.29 6.39 -12.36
CA GLY A 149 22.48 7.25 -12.28
C GLY A 149 22.21 8.70 -11.89
N LYS A 150 20.93 9.10 -11.70
CA LYS A 150 20.52 10.43 -11.26
C LYS A 150 19.31 10.37 -10.34
N ALA A 151 19.17 11.33 -9.42
CA ALA A 151 18.00 11.44 -8.57
C ALA A 151 16.75 11.78 -9.40
N PRO A 152 15.55 11.35 -8.95
CA PRO A 152 14.31 11.73 -9.60
C PRO A 152 14.05 13.23 -9.43
N GLU A 153 13.38 13.80 -10.43
CA GLU A 153 12.87 15.17 -10.39
C GLU A 153 11.47 15.17 -9.71
N ASN A 154 11.07 16.31 -9.13
CA ASN A 154 9.73 16.50 -8.54
C ASN A 154 9.34 15.46 -7.45
N GLN A 155 10.28 15.16 -6.55
CA GLN A 155 9.99 14.29 -5.39
C GLN A 155 8.82 14.86 -4.57
N HIS A 156 8.02 13.95 -3.98
CA HIS A 156 6.80 14.27 -3.24
C HIS A 156 5.67 14.89 -4.09
N ARG A 157 5.78 14.79 -5.40
CA ARG A 157 4.64 14.94 -6.30
C ARG A 157 4.28 13.56 -6.81
N SER A 158 3.03 13.17 -6.64
CA SER A 158 2.60 11.81 -6.97
C SER A 158 2.78 11.47 -8.46
N ASP A 159 2.60 12.44 -9.38
CA ASP A 159 2.91 12.24 -10.81
C ASP A 159 4.42 12.05 -11.07
N GLY A 160 5.25 12.79 -10.34
CA GLY A 160 6.72 12.68 -10.41
C GLY A 160 7.22 11.35 -9.84
N ASP A 161 6.66 10.90 -8.71
CA ASP A 161 7.06 9.64 -8.07
C ASP A 161 6.53 8.42 -8.86
N ALA A 162 5.35 8.51 -9.48
CA ALA A 162 4.88 7.52 -10.45
C ALA A 162 5.80 7.40 -11.67
N LEU A 163 6.22 8.54 -12.27
CA LEU A 163 7.17 8.58 -13.39
C LEU A 163 8.55 8.03 -12.97
N ALA A 164 9.02 8.37 -11.78
CA ALA A 164 10.28 7.87 -11.23
C ALA A 164 10.25 6.35 -11.04
N THR A 165 9.11 5.81 -10.59
CA THR A 165 8.88 4.36 -10.44
C THR A 165 8.90 3.65 -11.81
N MET A 166 8.32 4.26 -12.85
CA MET A 166 8.40 3.76 -14.23
C MET A 166 9.85 3.71 -14.73
N HIS A 167 10.62 4.80 -14.56
CA HIS A 167 12.02 4.83 -14.94
C HIS A 167 12.86 3.79 -14.19
N LEU A 168 12.59 3.56 -12.92
CA LEU A 168 13.25 2.55 -12.12
C LEU A 168 13.00 1.14 -12.69
N MET A 169 11.73 0.78 -12.95
CA MET A 169 11.39 -0.52 -13.52
C MET A 169 12.04 -0.72 -14.89
N ARG A 170 11.96 0.28 -15.76
CA ARG A 170 12.61 0.27 -17.08
C ARG A 170 14.12 0.05 -16.99
N ALA A 171 14.80 0.75 -16.06
CA ALA A 171 16.24 0.60 -15.85
C ALA A 171 16.61 -0.81 -15.39
N ILE A 172 15.81 -1.43 -14.51
CA ILE A 172 16.00 -2.81 -14.05
C ILE A 172 15.80 -3.79 -15.21
N CYS A 173 14.76 -3.62 -16.02
CA CYS A 173 14.51 -4.46 -17.20
C CYS A 173 15.67 -4.39 -18.21
N LEU A 174 16.16 -3.20 -18.49
CA LEU A 174 17.30 -2.99 -19.41
C LEU A 174 18.59 -3.63 -18.89
N ASP A 175 18.91 -3.45 -17.60
CA ASP A 175 20.11 -4.04 -16.98
C ASP A 175 20.05 -5.57 -16.93
N SER A 176 18.86 -6.12 -16.73
CA SER A 176 18.62 -7.56 -16.63
C SER A 176 18.35 -8.23 -17.98
N HIS A 177 18.23 -7.47 -19.06
CA HIS A 177 17.89 -7.95 -20.41
C HIS A 177 16.58 -8.76 -20.47
N ILE A 178 15.55 -8.31 -19.73
CA ILE A 178 14.22 -8.89 -19.70
C ILE A 178 13.17 -7.80 -19.91
N ASP A 179 11.97 -8.19 -20.36
CA ASP A 179 10.81 -7.29 -20.44
C ASP A 179 10.07 -7.19 -19.09
N ALA A 180 9.06 -6.33 -19.06
CA ALA A 180 8.27 -6.06 -17.86
C ALA A 180 7.47 -7.31 -17.41
N GLU A 181 6.91 -8.08 -18.36
CA GLU A 181 6.15 -9.30 -18.05
C GLU A 181 7.04 -10.37 -17.43
N MET A 182 8.23 -10.57 -18.00
CA MET A 182 9.23 -11.50 -17.47
C MET A 182 9.69 -11.08 -16.06
N LEU A 183 9.92 -9.78 -15.84
CA LEU A 183 10.29 -9.26 -14.52
C LEU A 183 9.22 -9.55 -13.48
N ILE A 184 7.95 -9.24 -13.77
CA ILE A 184 6.83 -9.47 -12.87
C ILE A 184 6.65 -10.97 -12.58
N THR A 185 6.77 -11.80 -13.61
CA THR A 185 6.65 -13.27 -13.49
C THR A 185 7.78 -13.88 -12.67
N ALA A 186 9.01 -13.33 -12.78
CA ALA A 186 10.18 -13.81 -12.05
C ALA A 186 10.11 -13.51 -10.53
N PHE A 187 9.34 -12.49 -10.12
CA PHE A 187 9.22 -12.05 -8.72
C PHE A 187 7.77 -12.02 -8.24
N PRO A 188 7.05 -13.15 -8.23
CA PRO A 188 5.63 -13.20 -7.86
C PRO A 188 5.35 -12.75 -6.43
N GLU A 189 6.34 -12.82 -5.53
CA GLU A 189 6.24 -12.34 -4.16
C GLU A 189 6.23 -10.81 -4.03
N CYS A 190 6.61 -10.09 -5.10
CA CYS A 190 6.45 -8.64 -5.18
C CYS A 190 5.06 -8.23 -5.68
N ALA A 191 4.29 -9.17 -6.20
CA ALA A 191 2.94 -8.95 -6.69
C ALA A 191 1.87 -9.20 -5.62
N GLY A 192 0.67 -8.69 -5.86
CA GLY A 192 -0.49 -8.95 -5.04
C GLY A 192 -1.81 -8.58 -5.73
N ASP A 193 -2.90 -8.88 -5.04
CA ASP A 193 -4.26 -8.66 -5.51
C ASP A 193 -5.09 -8.01 -4.40
N THR A 194 -5.77 -6.93 -4.71
CA THR A 194 -6.62 -6.20 -3.76
C THR A 194 -7.79 -7.05 -3.26
N ILE A 195 -8.33 -7.96 -4.06
CA ILE A 195 -9.43 -8.87 -3.67
C ILE A 195 -8.92 -9.90 -2.66
N ALA A 196 -7.73 -10.46 -2.86
CA ALA A 196 -7.14 -11.41 -1.93
C ALA A 196 -6.87 -10.77 -0.56
N VAL A 197 -6.37 -9.53 -0.54
CA VAL A 197 -6.15 -8.75 0.69
C VAL A 197 -7.46 -8.51 1.44
N GLN A 198 -8.53 -8.16 0.75
CA GLN A 198 -9.85 -7.96 1.35
C GLN A 198 -10.40 -9.25 1.97
N ASN A 199 -10.29 -10.37 1.25
CA ASN A 199 -10.75 -11.67 1.73
C ASN A 199 -9.98 -12.15 2.98
N ALA A 200 -8.66 -11.92 3.03
CA ALA A 200 -7.84 -12.25 4.19
C ALA A 200 -8.25 -11.44 5.44
N GLN A 201 -8.52 -10.14 5.29
CA GLN A 201 -8.97 -9.27 6.37
C GLN A 201 -10.38 -9.62 6.88
N ASN A 202 -11.30 -10.00 5.99
CA ASN A 202 -12.65 -10.42 6.36
C ASN A 202 -12.62 -11.75 7.14
N ARG A 203 -11.73 -12.69 6.78
CA ARG A 203 -11.52 -13.94 7.55
C ARG A 203 -10.98 -13.64 8.95
N GLY A 204 -10.04 -12.70 9.09
CA GLY A 204 -9.50 -12.29 10.40
C GLY A 204 -10.56 -11.67 11.33
N LYS A 205 -11.46 -10.84 10.80
CA LYS A 205 -12.57 -10.25 11.56
C LYS A 205 -13.56 -11.31 12.05
N ASN A 206 -13.93 -12.28 11.21
CA ASN A 206 -14.85 -13.35 11.57
C ASN A 206 -14.27 -14.34 12.59
N ALA A 207 -12.95 -14.55 12.60
CA ALA A 207 -12.27 -15.37 13.61
C ALA A 207 -12.28 -14.72 15.00
N HIS A 208 -12.31 -13.37 15.09
CA HIS A 208 -12.35 -12.66 16.38
C HIS A 208 -13.76 -12.56 16.97
N THR A 209 -14.81 -12.65 16.16
CA THR A 209 -16.20 -12.59 16.63
C THR A 209 -16.77 -13.95 17.07
N GLY A 210 -16.12 -15.08 16.73
CA GLY A 210 -16.53 -16.44 17.07
C GLY A 210 -16.12 -16.96 18.44
N GLY A 211 -15.29 -16.26 19.19
CA GLY A 211 -14.69 -16.71 20.43
C GLY A 211 -15.45 -16.32 21.72
N LYS A 212 -16.75 -16.61 21.85
CA LYS A 212 -17.38 -16.66 23.19
C LYS A 212 -16.80 -17.87 23.95
N ARG A 213 -15.75 -17.61 24.74
CA ARG A 213 -15.23 -18.57 25.73
C ARG A 213 -16.38 -19.02 26.62
N ARG A 214 -16.84 -20.27 26.46
CA ARG A 214 -17.65 -20.95 27.47
C ARG A 214 -16.78 -21.07 28.72
N HIS A 215 -17.07 -20.26 29.72
CA HIS A 215 -16.56 -20.47 31.09
C HIS A 215 -17.12 -21.82 31.57
N HIS A 216 -16.30 -22.85 31.54
CA HIS A 216 -16.56 -24.04 32.36
C HIS A 216 -16.39 -23.67 33.84
N HIS A 217 -17.50 -23.56 34.55
CA HIS A 217 -17.54 -23.55 36.01
C HIS A 217 -16.96 -24.87 36.51
N ARG A 218 -15.76 -24.81 37.05
CA ARG A 218 -15.19 -25.92 37.84
C ARG A 218 -15.79 -25.84 39.25
N PRO A 219 -16.46 -26.93 39.77
CA PRO A 219 -17.04 -26.86 41.12
C PRO A 219 -15.92 -26.78 42.16
N ARG A 220 -16.06 -25.83 43.09
CA ARG A 220 -15.18 -25.63 44.23
C ARG A 220 -15.30 -26.85 45.16
N LYS A 221 -14.21 -27.60 45.39
CA LYS A 221 -14.10 -28.60 46.48
C LYS A 221 -14.08 -27.85 47.79
N LYS A 222 -14.96 -28.26 48.72
CA LYS A 222 -15.00 -27.82 50.13
C LYS A 222 -13.74 -28.26 50.87
N PRO A 223 -13.19 -27.46 51.80
CA PRO A 223 -12.08 -27.91 52.65
C PRO A 223 -12.60 -28.87 53.74
N ASN A 224 -11.90 -29.97 53.90
CA ASN A 224 -12.13 -30.97 54.95
C ASN A 224 -11.41 -30.46 56.19
N THR A 225 -12.19 -30.13 57.23
CA THR A 225 -11.70 -29.89 58.58
C THR A 225 -11.47 -31.26 59.26
N ASN A 226 -10.24 -31.56 59.61
CA ASN A 226 -9.97 -32.51 60.65
C ASN A 226 -8.83 -31.99 61.53
N THR A 227 -9.22 -31.66 62.74
CA THR A 227 -8.45 -31.37 63.92
C THR A 227 -7.74 -32.65 64.39
N GLN A 228 -6.47 -32.59 64.71
CA GLN A 228 -5.97 -33.27 65.92
C GLN A 228 -4.60 -32.71 66.34
N ALA A 229 -4.53 -32.58 67.67
CA ALA A 229 -3.52 -31.97 68.45
C ALA A 229 -2.32 -32.91 68.71
N ASP A 230 -1.33 -32.32 69.31
CA ASP A 230 -0.32 -32.74 70.29
C ASP A 230 1.10 -32.51 69.80
N ALA A 231 1.78 -31.62 70.36
CA ALA A 231 2.49 -31.62 71.67
C ALA A 231 4.02 -31.78 71.52
N LYS A 232 4.69 -30.76 72.04
CA LYS A 232 5.99 -30.83 72.77
C LYS A 232 7.32 -31.04 72.05
N GLY A 233 8.23 -30.17 72.46
CA GLY A 233 9.64 -30.47 72.73
C GLY A 233 10.61 -29.40 72.22
N GLU A 234 10.87 -28.41 73.03
CA GLU A 234 12.09 -27.97 73.70
C GLU A 234 13.47 -28.17 73.04
N SER A 235 14.23 -27.06 73.12
CA SER A 235 15.69 -26.96 73.44
C SER A 235 16.66 -27.08 72.24
N LYS A 236 17.35 -26.12 71.92
CA LYS A 236 18.47 -25.32 72.42
C LYS A 236 18.84 -24.23 71.38
#